data_36185aa8d10dae9709ddf8c8e6a99f6d
#
_entry.id   36185aa8d10dae9709ddf8c8e6a99f6d
#
_cell.length_a   1.000
_cell.length_b   1.000
_cell.length_c   1.000
_cell.angle_alpha   90.00
_cell.angle_beta   90.00
_cell.angle_gamma   90.00
#
_symmetry.space_group_name_H-M   'P 1'
#
loop_
_entity.id
_entity.type
_entity.pdbx_description
1 polymer ?
#
loop_
_entity_poly.entity_id
_entity_poly.type
_entity_poly.pdbx_seq_one_letter_code
_entity_poly.pdbx_strand_id
1 'polypeptide(L)'
;INAGLVGSEMCIRDSLPAPDEVEAIKGTLPGDAETEASRSSSDDEPFSALAFKIATDPFVGTLTFIRVYSGVMSVGDSVINSTKSKKERIGRMVQMHSNNRNELKEIRAGDIAACIGLKDVTTGDTLCDANDEIILERMDFPEPVISVAVEPKSKADQEKMSIALGKLAQE
;
A
#
# COMPACT_ATOMS: atom_id res chain seq x y z
N ILE A 1 32.21 15.85 8.53
CA ILE A 1 31.33 15.66 7.36
C ILE A 1 31.61 14.25 6.85
N ASN A 2 30.63 13.35 6.99
CA ASN A 2 30.75 11.95 6.57
C ASN A 2 30.72 11.87 5.03
N ALA A 3 31.90 11.87 4.41
CA ALA A 3 32.03 11.75 2.95
C ALA A 3 31.41 10.45 2.37
N GLY A 4 31.22 9.42 3.20
CA GLY A 4 30.60 8.17 2.78
C GLY A 4 29.08 8.23 2.59
N LEU A 5 28.37 9.09 3.33
CA LEU A 5 26.91 9.28 3.16
C LEU A 5 26.59 10.06 1.89
N VAL A 6 27.39 11.07 1.56
CA VAL A 6 27.22 11.86 0.33
C VAL A 6 27.41 11.00 -0.92
N GLY A 7 28.36 10.06 -0.89
CA GLY A 7 28.57 9.13 -2.00
C GLY A 7 27.40 8.15 -2.21
N SER A 8 26.80 7.64 -1.13
CA SER A 8 25.66 6.72 -1.21
C SER A 8 24.40 7.41 -1.74
N GLU A 9 24.10 8.63 -1.28
CA GLU A 9 22.95 9.40 -1.78
C GLU A 9 23.10 9.77 -3.27
N MET A 10 24.30 10.15 -3.69
CA MET A 10 24.57 10.39 -5.11
C MET A 10 24.37 9.11 -5.95
N CYS A 11 24.89 7.96 -5.50
CA CYS A 11 24.71 6.70 -6.21
C CYS A 11 23.24 6.28 -6.31
N ILE A 12 22.44 6.49 -5.26
CA ILE A 12 21.01 6.21 -5.28
C ILE A 12 20.32 7.09 -6.32
N ARG A 13 20.51 8.40 -6.22
CA ARG A 13 19.89 9.37 -7.12
C ARG A 13 20.29 9.18 -8.59
N ASP A 14 21.56 8.90 -8.86
CA ASP A 14 22.10 8.88 -10.20
C ASP A 14 22.01 7.48 -10.88
N SER A 15 21.69 6.42 -10.13
CA SER A 15 21.73 5.04 -10.62
C SER A 15 20.39 4.30 -10.55
N LEU A 16 19.42 4.78 -9.78
CA LEU A 16 18.08 4.21 -9.75
C LEU A 16 17.18 4.95 -10.74
N PRO A 17 16.36 4.21 -11.53
CA PRO A 17 15.43 4.83 -12.45
C PRO A 17 14.34 5.62 -11.73
N ALA A 18 13.92 6.73 -12.32
CA ALA A 18 12.72 7.43 -11.89
C ALA A 18 11.45 6.65 -12.29
N PRO A 19 10.31 6.89 -11.65
CA PRO A 19 9.07 6.19 -11.97
C PRO A 19 8.62 6.30 -13.42
N ASP A 20 8.96 7.38 -14.10
CA ASP A 20 8.66 7.64 -15.52
C ASP A 20 9.68 7.01 -16.49
N GLU A 21 10.82 6.54 -15.97
CA GLU A 21 11.85 5.84 -16.76
C GLU A 21 11.66 4.32 -16.77
N VAL A 22 10.70 3.79 -15.97
CA VAL A 22 10.41 2.36 -15.93
C VAL A 22 9.26 2.00 -16.87
N GLU A 23 9.24 0.75 -17.33
CA GLU A 23 8.15 0.25 -18.15
C GLU A 23 6.80 0.35 -17.42
N ALA A 24 5.71 0.49 -18.19
CA ALA A 24 4.36 0.47 -17.68
C ALA A 24 4.09 -0.79 -16.84
N ILE A 25 3.47 -0.60 -15.67
CA ILE A 25 3.14 -1.75 -14.83
C ILE A 25 2.04 -2.56 -15.49
N LYS A 26 2.19 -3.88 -15.45
CA LYS A 26 1.20 -4.83 -15.95
C LYS A 26 0.24 -5.23 -14.85
N GLY A 27 -0.96 -5.57 -15.26
CA GLY A 27 -2.02 -6.08 -14.41
C GLY A 27 -3.04 -6.82 -15.24
N THR A 28 -4.12 -7.23 -14.63
CA THR A 28 -5.23 -7.95 -15.28
C THR A 28 -6.55 -7.23 -14.99
N LEU A 29 -7.57 -7.51 -15.80
CA LEU A 29 -8.90 -6.97 -15.54
C LEU A 29 -9.60 -7.81 -14.46
N PRO A 30 -10.43 -7.19 -13.61
CA PRO A 30 -11.23 -7.91 -12.64
C PRO A 30 -12.16 -8.92 -13.31
N GLY A 31 -12.06 -10.19 -12.91
CA GLY A 31 -12.86 -11.28 -13.46
C GLY A 31 -12.30 -11.94 -14.73
N ASP A 32 -11.27 -11.38 -15.34
CA ASP A 32 -10.59 -11.93 -16.50
C ASP A 32 -9.05 -11.87 -16.32
N ALA A 33 -8.51 -12.97 -15.80
CA ALA A 33 -7.07 -13.07 -15.53
C ALA A 33 -6.22 -13.26 -16.80
N GLU A 34 -6.84 -13.50 -17.96
CA GLU A 34 -6.13 -13.70 -19.23
C GLU A 34 -5.95 -12.35 -19.99
N THR A 35 -6.81 -11.38 -19.72
CA THR A 35 -6.70 -10.06 -20.35
C THR A 35 -5.72 -9.19 -19.60
N GLU A 36 -4.56 -8.97 -20.23
CA GLU A 36 -3.54 -8.05 -19.72
C GLU A 36 -3.98 -6.59 -19.88
N ALA A 37 -3.80 -5.80 -18.82
CA ALA A 37 -3.90 -4.36 -18.82
C ALA A 37 -2.59 -3.76 -18.36
N SER A 38 -2.29 -2.52 -18.75
CA SER A 38 -1.09 -1.82 -18.31
C SER A 38 -1.39 -0.39 -17.91
N ARG A 39 -0.57 0.17 -17.04
CA ARG A 39 -0.61 1.57 -16.62
C ARG A 39 0.78 2.16 -16.72
N SER A 40 0.90 3.26 -17.44
CA SER A 40 2.12 4.06 -17.46
C SER A 40 2.20 4.96 -16.21
N SER A 41 3.41 5.30 -15.81
CA SER A 41 3.63 6.21 -14.69
C SER A 41 3.35 7.65 -15.12
N SER A 42 2.08 8.02 -15.17
CA SER A 42 1.60 9.36 -15.58
C SER A 42 0.45 9.80 -14.70
N ASP A 43 0.40 11.09 -14.42
CA ASP A 43 -0.71 11.72 -13.69
C ASP A 43 -2.02 11.77 -14.51
N ASP A 44 -1.92 11.70 -15.85
CA ASP A 44 -3.07 11.75 -16.76
C ASP A 44 -3.76 10.39 -16.94
N GLU A 45 -3.13 9.32 -16.48
CA GLU A 45 -3.71 7.97 -16.50
C GLU A 45 -4.74 7.76 -15.39
N PRO A 46 -5.66 6.79 -15.52
CA PRO A 46 -6.54 6.42 -14.42
C PRO A 46 -5.77 6.01 -13.17
N PHE A 47 -6.26 6.39 -12.00
CA PHE A 47 -5.59 6.09 -10.75
C PHE A 47 -5.42 4.59 -10.52
N SER A 48 -4.21 4.18 -10.19
CA SER A 48 -3.92 2.83 -9.69
C SER A 48 -2.80 2.83 -8.66
N ALA A 49 -2.98 2.07 -7.59
CA ALA A 49 -2.03 1.94 -6.50
C ALA A 49 -2.06 0.54 -5.89
N LEU A 50 -0.95 0.09 -5.36
CA LEU A 50 -0.82 -1.17 -4.64
C LEU A 50 -0.66 -0.92 -3.15
N ALA A 51 -1.48 -1.54 -2.33
CA ALA A 51 -1.31 -1.60 -0.89
C ALA A 51 -0.25 -2.66 -0.55
N PHE A 52 0.98 -2.24 -0.33
CA PHE A 52 2.11 -3.16 -0.17
C PHE A 52 2.45 -3.48 1.28
N LYS A 53 1.93 -2.70 2.23
CA LYS A 53 2.15 -2.93 3.67
C LYS A 53 1.03 -2.34 4.49
N ILE A 54 0.62 -3.06 5.52
CA ILE A 54 -0.25 -2.56 6.59
C ILE A 54 0.53 -2.56 7.89
N ALA A 55 0.35 -1.52 8.69
CA ALA A 55 0.95 -1.42 10.01
C ALA A 55 -0.03 -0.81 10.99
N THR A 56 -0.01 -1.27 12.23
CA THR A 56 -0.81 -0.71 13.31
C THR A 56 -0.02 0.33 14.08
N ASP A 57 -0.51 1.56 14.07
CA ASP A 57 0.05 2.67 14.85
C ASP A 57 -0.80 2.90 16.11
N PRO A 58 -0.18 3.05 17.30
CA PRO A 58 -0.93 3.19 18.56
C PRO A 58 -1.74 4.50 18.66
N PHE A 59 -1.43 5.51 17.85
CA PHE A 59 -2.07 6.83 17.91
C PHE A 59 -3.11 7.08 16.83
N VAL A 60 -2.88 6.56 15.63
CA VAL A 60 -3.75 6.83 14.47
C VAL A 60 -4.47 5.57 13.96
N GLY A 61 -4.17 4.42 14.53
CA GLY A 61 -4.76 3.15 14.13
C GLY A 61 -4.05 2.53 12.93
N THR A 62 -4.83 1.94 12.02
CA THR A 62 -4.26 1.24 10.86
C THR A 62 -3.72 2.21 9.83
N LEU A 63 -2.47 2.01 9.44
CA LEU A 63 -1.77 2.68 8.37
C LEU A 63 -1.64 1.71 7.18
N THR A 64 -2.26 2.05 6.06
CA THR A 64 -2.12 1.29 4.82
C THR A 64 -1.14 2.02 3.91
N PHE A 65 0.05 1.46 3.74
CA PHE A 65 1.07 2.01 2.84
C PHE A 65 0.75 1.60 1.41
N ILE A 66 0.65 2.61 0.55
CA ILE A 66 0.35 2.44 -0.87
C ILE A 66 1.47 3.03 -1.72
N ARG A 67 1.75 2.38 -2.86
CA ARG A 67 2.53 2.94 -3.95
C ARG A 67 1.60 3.25 -5.11
N VAL A 68 1.61 4.50 -5.55
CA VAL A 68 0.86 4.94 -6.73
C VAL A 68 1.65 4.61 -7.99
N TYR A 69 1.04 3.93 -8.93
CA TYR A 69 1.63 3.60 -10.22
C TYR A 69 1.15 4.52 -11.33
N SER A 70 -0.10 5.00 -11.25
CA SER A 70 -0.67 5.91 -12.24
C SER A 70 -1.71 6.82 -11.62
N GLY A 71 -1.95 7.96 -12.25
CA GLY A 71 -2.98 8.90 -11.88
C GLY A 71 -2.70 9.73 -10.63
N VAL A 72 -3.68 10.50 -10.24
CA VAL A 72 -3.67 11.37 -9.06
C VAL A 72 -4.85 11.02 -8.16
N MET A 73 -4.62 11.03 -6.85
CA MET A 73 -5.66 10.80 -5.84
C MET A 73 -5.61 11.88 -4.78
N SER A 74 -6.76 12.42 -4.41
CA SER A 74 -6.92 13.46 -3.40
C SER A 74 -7.66 12.96 -2.16
N VAL A 75 -7.44 13.64 -1.04
CA VAL A 75 -8.21 13.42 0.18
C VAL A 75 -9.70 13.67 -0.08
N GLY A 76 -10.53 12.70 0.28
CA GLY A 76 -11.97 12.74 0.06
C GLY A 76 -12.44 11.91 -1.12
N ASP A 77 -11.55 11.53 -2.02
CA ASP A 77 -11.86 10.70 -3.17
C ASP A 77 -12.33 9.29 -2.75
N SER A 78 -13.07 8.68 -3.64
CA SER A 78 -13.52 7.30 -3.52
C SER A 78 -12.79 6.46 -4.54
N VAL A 79 -12.15 5.40 -4.09
CA VAL A 79 -11.47 4.41 -4.92
C VAL A 79 -12.14 3.05 -4.77
N ILE A 80 -11.88 2.14 -5.68
CA ILE A 80 -12.30 0.75 -5.56
C ILE A 80 -11.11 -0.13 -5.21
N ASN A 81 -11.30 -1.02 -4.26
CA ASN A 81 -10.41 -2.16 -4.07
C ASN A 81 -10.81 -3.22 -5.10
N SER A 82 -10.12 -3.29 -6.24
CA SER A 82 -10.44 -4.19 -7.35
C SER A 82 -10.25 -5.66 -6.99
N THR A 83 -9.37 -5.97 -6.05
CA THR A 83 -9.15 -7.35 -5.57
C THR A 83 -10.38 -7.90 -4.82
N LYS A 84 -11.10 -7.03 -4.10
CA LYS A 84 -12.27 -7.39 -3.28
C LYS A 84 -13.59 -6.83 -3.79
N SER A 85 -13.55 -6.02 -4.87
CA SER A 85 -14.72 -5.30 -5.42
C SER A 85 -15.44 -4.44 -4.37
N LYS A 86 -14.68 -3.76 -3.51
CA LYS A 86 -15.20 -2.91 -2.45
C LYS A 86 -14.80 -1.45 -2.64
N LYS A 87 -15.74 -0.54 -2.39
CA LYS A 87 -15.44 0.91 -2.39
C LYS A 87 -14.80 1.33 -1.08
N GLU A 88 -13.72 2.07 -1.19
CA GLU A 88 -13.01 2.71 -0.09
C GLU A 88 -13.02 4.22 -0.27
N ARG A 89 -13.10 4.95 0.84
CA ARG A 89 -13.00 6.40 0.84
C ARG A 89 -11.69 6.82 1.48
N ILE A 90 -10.95 7.66 0.79
CA ILE A 90 -9.69 8.20 1.27
C ILE A 90 -9.95 9.32 2.27
N GLY A 91 -9.75 9.03 3.55
CA GLY A 91 -9.95 9.99 4.65
C GLY A 91 -8.76 10.90 4.84
N ARG A 92 -7.64 10.35 5.24
CA ARG A 92 -6.38 11.07 5.50
C ARG A 92 -5.23 10.33 4.84
N MET A 93 -4.29 11.11 4.32
CA MET A 93 -3.06 10.59 3.74
C MET A 93 -1.87 11.28 4.41
N VAL A 94 -0.83 10.54 4.68
CA VAL A 94 0.41 11.06 5.27
C VAL A 94 1.63 10.52 4.55
N GLN A 95 2.62 11.36 4.40
CA GLN A 95 3.97 10.95 4.03
C GLN A 95 4.74 10.66 5.32
N MET A 96 5.27 9.46 5.43
CA MET A 96 6.06 9.06 6.58
C MET A 96 7.54 9.40 6.35
N HIS A 97 8.11 10.13 7.28
CA HIS A 97 9.54 10.39 7.34
C HIS A 97 10.04 10.03 8.74
N SER A 98 10.57 8.84 8.91
CA SER A 98 10.86 8.26 10.22
C SER A 98 9.58 8.24 11.08
N ASN A 99 9.58 8.91 12.24
CA ASN A 99 8.41 9.04 13.12
C ASN A 99 7.53 10.26 12.81
N ASN A 100 7.95 11.11 11.86
CA ASN A 100 7.18 12.28 11.47
C ASN A 100 6.13 11.92 10.43
N ARG A 101 4.94 12.52 10.57
CA ARG A 101 3.80 12.35 9.67
C ARG A 101 3.48 13.69 9.04
N ASN A 102 3.76 13.83 7.75
CA ASN A 102 3.41 15.02 6.98
C ASN A 102 2.09 14.77 6.27
N GLU A 103 1.07 15.58 6.56
CA GLU A 103 -0.23 15.44 5.90
C GLU A 103 -0.12 15.81 4.43
N LEU A 104 -0.70 14.95 3.57
CA LEU A 104 -0.79 15.15 2.15
C LEU A 104 -2.24 15.45 1.76
N LYS A 105 -2.43 16.36 0.82
CA LYS A 105 -3.73 16.66 0.22
C LYS A 105 -4.00 15.81 -1.02
N GLU A 106 -2.94 15.53 -1.77
CA GLU A 106 -2.95 14.72 -2.98
C GLU A 106 -1.67 13.88 -3.07
N ILE A 107 -1.72 12.80 -3.83
CA ILE A 107 -0.59 11.94 -4.20
C ILE A 107 -0.66 11.65 -5.68
N ARG A 108 0.50 11.44 -6.31
CA ARG A 108 0.69 11.34 -7.74
C ARG A 108 1.38 10.05 -8.13
N ALA A 109 1.43 9.77 -9.44
CA ALA A 109 2.16 8.63 -9.98
C ALA A 109 3.62 8.61 -9.49
N GLY A 110 4.06 7.46 -8.96
CA GLY A 110 5.39 7.27 -8.37
C GLY A 110 5.49 7.54 -6.87
N ASP A 111 4.50 8.18 -6.24
CA ASP A 111 4.52 8.47 -4.81
C ASP A 111 4.27 7.24 -3.95
N ILE A 112 4.79 7.31 -2.72
CA ILE A 112 4.46 6.39 -1.63
C ILE A 112 3.85 7.20 -0.49
N ALA A 113 2.67 6.78 -0.06
CA ALA A 113 1.97 7.40 1.06
C ALA A 113 1.34 6.35 1.97
N ALA A 114 0.97 6.77 3.18
CA ALA A 114 0.17 5.97 4.09
C ALA A 114 -1.25 6.54 4.19
N CYS A 115 -2.23 5.73 3.85
CA CYS A 115 -3.64 6.04 4.04
C CYS A 115 -4.10 5.60 5.42
N ILE A 116 -4.87 6.46 6.09
CA ILE A 116 -5.40 6.20 7.43
C ILE A 116 -6.88 5.89 7.33
N GLY A 117 -7.29 4.79 7.96
CA GLY A 117 -8.70 4.46 8.14
C GLY A 117 -9.37 3.72 6.99
N LEU A 118 -8.61 3.11 6.09
CA LEU A 118 -9.14 2.13 5.15
C LEU A 118 -9.60 0.88 5.91
N LYS A 119 -10.76 0.33 5.54
CA LYS A 119 -11.42 -0.72 6.35
C LYS A 119 -11.22 -2.12 5.79
N ASP A 120 -11.35 -2.25 4.49
CA ASP A 120 -11.39 -3.54 3.80
C ASP A 120 -10.17 -3.76 2.89
N VAL A 121 -9.03 -3.17 3.25
CA VAL A 121 -7.77 -3.30 2.50
C VAL A 121 -6.81 -4.20 3.24
N THR A 122 -6.20 -5.13 2.53
CA THR A 122 -5.11 -6.00 3.02
C THR A 122 -3.87 -5.84 2.15
N THR A 123 -2.74 -6.31 2.64
CA THR A 123 -1.48 -6.29 1.90
C THR A 123 -1.63 -7.07 0.58
N GLY A 124 -1.24 -6.46 -0.53
CA GLY A 124 -1.40 -7.01 -1.88
C GLY A 124 -2.67 -6.57 -2.61
N ASP A 125 -3.57 -5.83 -1.96
CA ASP A 125 -4.77 -5.32 -2.61
C ASP A 125 -4.44 -4.15 -3.54
N THR A 126 -5.15 -4.06 -4.66
CA THR A 126 -5.07 -2.96 -5.61
C THR A 126 -6.20 -1.97 -5.38
N LEU A 127 -5.84 -0.70 -5.29
CA LEU A 127 -6.77 0.44 -5.25
C LEU A 127 -6.74 1.16 -6.59
N CYS A 128 -7.88 1.37 -7.22
CA CYS A 128 -7.96 2.00 -8.53
C CYS A 128 -9.22 2.86 -8.71
N ASP A 129 -9.28 3.56 -9.85
CA ASP A 129 -10.49 4.26 -10.27
C ASP A 129 -11.61 3.26 -10.55
N ALA A 130 -12.83 3.57 -10.12
CA ALA A 130 -13.99 2.72 -10.28
C ALA A 130 -14.49 2.59 -11.75
N ASN A 131 -14.08 3.51 -12.62
CA ASN A 131 -14.46 3.49 -14.03
C ASN A 131 -13.46 2.75 -14.91
N ASP A 132 -12.26 2.49 -14.38
CA ASP A 132 -11.17 1.86 -15.12
C ASP A 132 -10.41 0.91 -14.17
N GLU A 133 -11.06 -0.19 -13.85
CA GLU A 133 -10.55 -1.14 -12.88
C GLU A 133 -9.37 -1.95 -13.43
N ILE A 134 -8.35 -2.13 -12.60
CA ILE A 134 -7.20 -2.99 -12.86
C ILE A 134 -6.84 -3.74 -11.58
N ILE A 135 -6.35 -4.95 -11.72
CA ILE A 135 -5.68 -5.69 -10.64
C ILE A 135 -4.21 -5.75 -10.98
N LEU A 136 -3.39 -5.06 -10.20
CA LEU A 136 -1.94 -5.11 -10.31
C LEU A 136 -1.43 -6.47 -9.84
N GLU A 137 -0.19 -6.79 -10.20
CA GLU A 137 0.43 -8.06 -9.84
C GLU A 137 0.32 -8.34 -8.34
N ARG A 138 -0.15 -9.54 -8.00
CA ARG A 138 -0.28 -9.97 -6.61
C ARG A 138 1.09 -10.30 -6.03
N MET A 139 1.29 -9.92 -4.77
CA MET A 139 2.43 -10.39 -4.01
C MET A 139 2.17 -11.81 -3.53
N ASP A 140 2.95 -12.76 -4.02
CA ASP A 140 2.92 -14.13 -3.54
C ASP A 140 3.83 -14.24 -2.30
N PHE A 141 3.22 -14.54 -1.17
CA PHE A 141 3.97 -14.79 0.06
C PHE A 141 4.29 -16.28 0.18
N PRO A 142 5.54 -16.64 0.48
CA PRO A 142 5.89 -18.04 0.70
C PRO A 142 5.15 -18.59 1.91
N GLU A 143 4.77 -19.87 1.82
CA GLU A 143 4.15 -20.54 2.96
C GLU A 143 5.10 -20.57 4.18
N PRO A 144 4.58 -20.32 5.40
CA PRO A 144 5.39 -20.34 6.60
C PRO A 144 5.93 -21.75 6.87
N VAL A 145 7.24 -21.85 7.08
CA VAL A 145 7.92 -23.12 7.36
C VAL A 145 7.93 -23.50 8.84
N ILE A 146 7.57 -22.58 9.73
CA ILE A 146 7.55 -22.78 11.19
C ILE A 146 6.21 -22.31 11.73
N SER A 147 5.58 -23.14 12.55
CA SER A 147 4.41 -22.80 13.35
C SER A 147 4.73 -22.82 14.83
N VAL A 148 4.18 -21.88 15.59
CA VAL A 148 4.36 -21.76 17.03
C VAL A 148 2.99 -21.76 17.70
N ALA A 149 2.80 -22.67 18.68
CA ALA A 149 1.61 -22.65 19.51
C ALA A 149 1.74 -21.54 20.55
N VAL A 150 0.71 -20.72 20.69
CA VAL A 150 0.65 -19.64 21.68
C VAL A 150 -0.52 -19.89 22.61
N GLU A 151 -0.27 -19.89 23.94
CA GLU A 151 -1.30 -20.06 24.97
C GLU A 151 -1.30 -18.85 25.92
N PRO A 152 -2.48 -18.33 26.30
CA PRO A 152 -2.59 -17.26 27.28
C PRO A 152 -2.26 -17.78 28.68
N LYS A 153 -1.54 -17.01 29.48
CA LYS A 153 -1.20 -17.37 30.88
C LYS A 153 -2.39 -17.25 31.83
N SER A 154 -3.37 -16.43 31.50
CA SER A 154 -4.57 -16.19 32.31
C SER A 154 -5.80 -15.94 31.42
N LYS A 155 -7.01 -16.04 32.01
CA LYS A 155 -8.25 -15.72 31.30
C LYS A 155 -8.31 -14.26 30.81
N ALA A 156 -7.74 -13.33 31.59
CA ALA A 156 -7.67 -11.92 31.20
C ALA A 156 -6.75 -11.68 30.00
N ASP A 157 -5.73 -12.52 29.82
CA ASP A 157 -4.82 -12.43 28.69
C ASP A 157 -5.40 -13.07 27.41
N GLN A 158 -6.41 -13.92 27.56
CA GLN A 158 -7.07 -14.56 26.41
C GLN A 158 -7.76 -13.53 25.50
N GLU A 159 -8.49 -12.57 26.07
CA GLU A 159 -9.11 -11.49 25.30
C GLU A 159 -8.08 -10.59 24.62
N LYS A 160 -7.02 -10.22 25.36
CA LYS A 160 -5.92 -9.42 24.81
C LYS A 160 -5.21 -10.14 23.66
N MET A 161 -4.97 -11.44 23.81
CA MET A 161 -4.36 -12.27 22.80
C MET A 161 -5.23 -12.35 21.54
N SER A 162 -6.55 -12.55 21.68
CA SER A 162 -7.48 -12.59 20.54
C SER A 162 -7.50 -11.27 19.78
N ILE A 163 -7.50 -10.14 20.48
CA ILE A 163 -7.45 -8.80 19.88
C ILE A 163 -6.11 -8.59 19.16
N ALA A 164 -5.00 -9.00 19.79
CA ALA A 164 -3.66 -8.85 19.20
C ALA A 164 -3.48 -9.72 17.95
N LEU A 165 -3.93 -10.98 17.99
CA LEU A 165 -3.90 -11.87 16.83
C LEU A 165 -4.80 -11.38 15.70
N GLY A 166 -5.99 -10.83 16.02
CA GLY A 166 -6.86 -10.23 15.03
C GLY A 166 -6.23 -9.01 14.33
N LYS A 167 -5.44 -8.21 15.04
CA LYS A 167 -4.68 -7.10 14.43
C LYS A 167 -3.54 -7.61 13.55
N LEU A 168 -2.75 -8.58 14.04
CA LEU A 168 -1.66 -9.18 13.26
C LEU A 168 -2.16 -9.88 11.99
N ALA A 169 -3.37 -10.44 12.00
CA ALA A 169 -3.95 -11.07 10.82
C ALA A 169 -4.41 -10.05 9.75
N GLN A 170 -4.50 -8.77 10.11
CA GLN A 170 -4.82 -7.68 9.17
C GLN A 170 -3.56 -7.01 8.58
N GLU A 171 -2.42 -7.19 9.21
CA GLU A 171 -1.13 -6.70 8.74
C GLU A 171 -0.55 -7.60 7.65
#